data_3936b89bd6ae9905b0dfc7a58564b3eb
#
_entry.id   3936b89bd6ae9905b0dfc7a58564b3eb
#
_cell.length_a   1.000
_cell.length_b   1.000
_cell.length_c   1.000
_cell.angle_alpha   90.00
_cell.angle_beta   90.00
_cell.angle_gamma   90.00
#
_symmetry.space_group_name_H-M   'P 1'
#
loop_
_entity.id
_entity.type
_entity.pdbx_description
1 polymer ?
#
loop_
_entity_poly.entity_id
_entity_poly.type
_entity_poly.pdbx_seq_one_letter_code
_entity_poly.pdbx_strand_id
1 'polypeptide(L)'
;LEKYYLYVLKLIKRHNIALSFFEIQVVVMILYFVDEKVDYAVVEVGLGGTYDGTNIFSSPLACFITSITREHTHVLGKSRSTILKNKLGIVKPGVHLYTPLDNKQIHIACRKLGANLHTVKKDNQIKTNLPGKHQEKNARMVFEALRDTGMDEEKIRIGLRDIYNPGRFEWLNDHTLVDTANNEENIRILQNMIKSLKIRKEVVI
;
A
#
# COMPACT_ATOMS: atom_id res chain seq x y z
N LEU A 1 7.20 2.25 21.80
CA LEU A 1 6.34 1.13 21.36
C LEU A 1 6.15 0.06 22.42
N GLU A 2 7.19 -0.30 23.21
CA GLU A 2 7.12 -1.34 24.24
C GLU A 2 5.97 -1.13 25.26
N LYS A 3 5.77 0.10 25.76
CA LYS A 3 4.68 0.41 26.71
C LYS A 3 3.29 0.00 26.18
N TYR A 4 3.02 0.23 24.88
CA TYR A 4 1.74 -0.13 24.25
C TYR A 4 1.62 -1.64 24.07
N TYR A 5 2.70 -2.30 23.66
CA TYR A 5 2.72 -3.75 23.52
C TYR A 5 2.40 -4.44 24.85
N LEU A 6 3.08 -4.06 25.92
CA LEU A 6 2.81 -4.58 27.26
C LEU A 6 1.39 -4.29 27.75
N TYR A 7 0.86 -3.12 27.42
CA TYR A 7 -0.53 -2.76 27.73
C TYR A 7 -1.53 -3.67 27.00
N VAL A 8 -1.34 -3.88 25.69
CA VAL A 8 -2.19 -4.77 24.89
C VAL A 8 -2.15 -6.20 25.41
N LEU A 9 -0.98 -6.73 25.77
CA LEU A 9 -0.85 -8.08 26.35
C LEU A 9 -1.63 -8.19 27.68
N LYS A 10 -1.63 -7.16 28.52
CA LYS A 10 -2.44 -7.13 29.77
C LYS A 10 -3.93 -7.17 29.46
N LEU A 11 -4.41 -6.44 28.45
CA LEU A 11 -5.81 -6.47 28.03
C LEU A 11 -6.22 -7.82 27.48
N ILE A 12 -5.40 -8.42 26.61
CA ILE A 12 -5.60 -9.77 26.08
C ILE A 12 -5.80 -10.76 27.22
N LYS A 13 -4.88 -10.77 28.19
CA LYS A 13 -4.96 -11.66 29.35
C LYS A 13 -6.19 -11.38 30.21
N ARG A 14 -6.49 -10.11 30.50
CA ARG A 14 -7.61 -9.71 31.35
C ARG A 14 -8.96 -10.08 30.76
N HIS A 15 -9.13 -9.95 29.47
CA HIS A 15 -10.41 -10.14 28.78
C HIS A 15 -10.51 -11.47 28.03
N ASN A 16 -9.48 -12.33 28.16
CA ASN A 16 -9.40 -13.62 27.48
C ASN A 16 -9.64 -13.51 25.95
N ILE A 17 -9.00 -12.52 25.32
CA ILE A 17 -9.13 -12.27 23.87
C ILE A 17 -8.04 -13.04 23.15
N ALA A 18 -8.38 -13.69 22.02
CA ALA A 18 -7.38 -14.27 21.12
C ALA A 18 -7.09 -13.30 19.97
N LEU A 19 -5.86 -12.81 19.88
CA LEU A 19 -5.36 -11.99 18.76
C LEU A 19 -4.12 -12.66 18.16
N SER A 20 -4.02 -12.61 16.85
CA SER A 20 -2.79 -12.93 16.15
C SER A 20 -1.70 -11.88 16.42
N PHE A 21 -0.45 -12.24 16.15
CA PHE A 21 0.67 -11.30 16.30
C PHE A 21 0.46 -10.02 15.47
N PHE A 22 -0.04 -10.16 14.23
CA PHE A 22 -0.34 -9.01 13.37
C PHE A 22 -1.44 -8.10 13.95
N GLU A 23 -2.52 -8.67 14.47
CA GLU A 23 -3.60 -7.89 15.11
C GLU A 23 -3.09 -7.14 16.35
N ILE A 24 -2.22 -7.76 17.15
CA ILE A 24 -1.55 -7.06 18.26
C ILE A 24 -0.76 -5.85 17.74
N GLN A 25 0.01 -6.00 16.66
CA GLN A 25 0.77 -4.90 16.06
C GLN A 25 -0.15 -3.78 15.57
N VAL A 26 -1.30 -4.12 14.96
CA VAL A 26 -2.29 -3.13 14.52
C VAL A 26 -2.84 -2.33 15.71
N VAL A 27 -3.19 -2.99 16.82
CA VAL A 27 -3.66 -2.29 18.04
C VAL A 27 -2.56 -1.39 18.61
N VAL A 28 -1.32 -1.87 18.69
CA VAL A 28 -0.15 -1.08 19.15
C VAL A 28 0.06 0.15 18.26
N MET A 29 -0.02 -0.01 16.95
CA MET A 29 0.07 1.10 15.98
C MET A 29 -0.99 2.16 16.24
N ILE A 30 -2.25 1.76 16.45
CA ILE A 30 -3.36 2.70 16.69
C ILE A 30 -3.15 3.45 17.99
N LEU A 31 -2.80 2.76 19.07
CA LEU A 31 -2.50 3.40 20.36
C LEU A 31 -1.37 4.42 20.24
N TYR A 32 -0.34 4.08 19.48
CA TYR A 32 0.79 4.96 19.20
C TYR A 32 0.35 6.22 18.43
N PHE A 33 -0.41 6.06 17.35
CA PHE A 33 -0.91 7.18 16.56
C PHE A 33 -1.83 8.11 17.35
N VAL A 34 -2.66 7.55 18.24
CA VAL A 34 -3.53 8.34 19.13
C VAL A 34 -2.70 9.18 20.12
N ASP A 35 -1.70 8.57 20.76
CA ASP A 35 -0.81 9.28 21.70
C ASP A 35 0.02 10.38 21.00
N GLU A 36 0.53 10.11 19.79
CA GLU A 36 1.29 11.07 19.00
C GLU A 36 0.41 12.14 18.35
N LYS A 37 -0.92 12.00 18.40
CA LYS A 37 -1.90 12.93 17.82
C LYS A 37 -1.63 13.23 16.36
N VAL A 38 -1.35 12.18 15.57
CA VAL A 38 -1.03 12.32 14.15
C VAL A 38 -2.21 12.95 13.39
N ASP A 39 -1.93 13.90 12.49
CA ASP A 39 -2.94 14.49 11.61
C ASP A 39 -3.40 13.52 10.53
N TYR A 40 -2.47 12.67 10.03
CA TYR A 40 -2.73 11.65 9.01
C TYR A 40 -2.06 10.33 9.39
N ALA A 41 -2.77 9.23 9.19
CA ALA A 41 -2.25 7.88 9.34
C ALA A 41 -2.27 7.18 7.97
N VAL A 42 -1.10 6.71 7.50
CA VAL A 42 -1.00 5.88 6.31
C VAL A 42 -0.89 4.43 6.77
N VAL A 43 -1.91 3.64 6.44
CA VAL A 43 -2.04 2.25 6.94
C VAL A 43 -1.99 1.29 5.76
N GLU A 44 -0.98 0.44 5.74
CA GLU A 44 -0.85 -0.63 4.75
C GLU A 44 -1.59 -1.89 5.22
N VAL A 45 -2.38 -2.47 4.31
CA VAL A 45 -3.06 -3.76 4.54
C VAL A 45 -2.02 -4.88 4.59
N GLY A 46 -2.07 -5.71 5.63
CA GLY A 46 -1.16 -6.85 5.75
C GLY A 46 -1.46 -7.95 4.73
N LEU A 47 -2.73 -8.34 4.60
CA LEU A 47 -3.14 -9.40 3.69
C LEU A 47 -4.58 -9.21 3.17
N GLY A 48 -4.71 -9.10 1.86
CA GLY A 48 -6.03 -9.08 1.20
C GLY A 48 -6.77 -7.76 1.40
N GLY A 49 -7.63 -7.64 2.39
CA GLY A 49 -8.41 -6.44 2.71
C GLY A 49 -9.64 -6.72 3.58
N THR A 50 -10.60 -7.51 3.11
CA THR A 50 -11.89 -7.73 3.81
C THR A 50 -11.74 -8.16 5.28
N TYR A 51 -10.83 -9.09 5.54
CA TYR A 51 -10.62 -9.68 6.86
C TYR A 51 -9.30 -9.26 7.50
N ASP A 52 -8.63 -8.27 6.93
CA ASP A 52 -7.37 -7.79 7.46
C ASP A 52 -7.58 -7.00 8.77
N GLY A 53 -6.66 -7.18 9.72
CA GLY A 53 -6.73 -6.49 11.00
C GLY A 53 -6.71 -4.96 10.89
N THR A 54 -6.16 -4.42 9.79
CA THR A 54 -6.17 -2.97 9.52
C THR A 54 -7.52 -2.47 9.00
N ASN A 55 -8.44 -3.35 8.63
CA ASN A 55 -9.73 -2.98 8.03
C ASN A 55 -10.81 -2.57 9.07
N ILE A 56 -10.40 -2.05 10.19
CA ILE A 56 -11.27 -1.61 11.29
C ILE A 56 -11.79 -0.18 11.13
N PHE A 57 -11.15 0.61 10.26
CA PHE A 57 -11.55 2.01 10.04
C PHE A 57 -12.86 2.07 9.24
N SER A 58 -13.88 2.68 9.81
CA SER A 58 -15.21 2.82 9.18
C SER A 58 -15.26 3.89 8.10
N SER A 59 -14.43 4.91 8.21
CA SER A 59 -14.41 6.06 7.28
C SER A 59 -12.97 6.52 7.03
N PRO A 60 -12.16 5.75 6.29
CA PRO A 60 -10.85 6.23 5.87
C PRO A 60 -10.99 7.42 4.91
N LEU A 61 -10.05 8.36 4.94
CA LEU A 61 -10.02 9.52 4.04
C LEU A 61 -9.94 9.07 2.57
N ALA A 62 -9.11 8.08 2.30
CA ALA A 62 -8.96 7.48 0.98
C ALA A 62 -8.53 6.00 1.09
N CYS A 63 -8.90 5.22 0.08
CA CYS A 63 -8.42 3.86 -0.14
C CYS A 63 -7.60 3.77 -1.42
N PHE A 64 -6.57 2.91 -1.42
CA PHE A 64 -5.71 2.69 -2.57
C PHE A 64 -5.66 1.20 -2.92
N ILE A 65 -5.89 0.86 -4.20
CA ILE A 65 -5.64 -0.48 -4.74
C ILE A 65 -4.63 -0.32 -5.88
N THR A 66 -3.39 -0.70 -5.63
CA THR A 66 -2.25 -0.45 -6.52
C THR A 66 -2.18 -1.46 -7.67
N SER A 67 -2.36 -2.74 -7.35
CA SER A 67 -2.27 -3.84 -8.31
C SER A 67 -3.02 -5.07 -7.83
N ILE A 68 -3.24 -6.03 -8.74
CA ILE A 68 -3.79 -7.34 -8.45
C ILE A 68 -2.83 -8.40 -8.96
N THR A 69 -2.10 -8.99 -8.05
CA THR A 69 -1.15 -10.07 -8.28
C THR A 69 -1.73 -11.41 -7.78
N ARG A 70 -1.22 -12.52 -8.29
CA ARG A 70 -1.57 -13.85 -7.78
C ARG A 70 -0.63 -14.22 -6.65
N GLU A 71 -0.86 -13.64 -5.49
CA GLU A 71 -0.13 -13.94 -4.26
C GLU A 71 -1.08 -14.45 -3.18
N HIS A 72 -0.55 -15.18 -2.20
CA HIS A 72 -1.33 -15.73 -1.10
C HIS A 72 -2.60 -16.49 -1.53
N THR A 73 -2.52 -17.23 -2.65
CA THR A 73 -3.67 -17.88 -3.30
C THR A 73 -4.36 -18.92 -2.41
N HIS A 74 -3.67 -19.44 -1.41
CA HIS A 74 -4.20 -20.36 -0.40
C HIS A 74 -5.18 -19.66 0.56
N VAL A 75 -5.07 -18.33 0.76
CA VAL A 75 -5.97 -17.53 1.62
C VAL A 75 -6.93 -16.71 0.79
N LEU A 76 -6.43 -15.98 -0.22
CA LEU A 76 -7.22 -15.00 -0.97
C LEU A 76 -8.00 -15.60 -2.15
N GLY A 77 -7.73 -16.87 -2.48
CA GLY A 77 -8.34 -17.58 -3.61
C GLY A 77 -7.48 -17.57 -4.87
N LYS A 78 -7.78 -18.50 -5.79
CA LYS A 78 -6.94 -18.85 -6.95
C LYS A 78 -7.08 -17.88 -8.13
N SER A 79 -8.15 -17.09 -8.19
CA SER A 79 -8.41 -16.20 -9.34
C SER A 79 -8.13 -14.74 -9.00
N ARG A 80 -7.72 -13.96 -10.02
CA ARG A 80 -7.58 -12.49 -9.86
C ARG A 80 -8.89 -11.83 -9.43
N SER A 81 -10.03 -12.36 -9.86
CA SER A 81 -11.35 -11.84 -9.47
C SER A 81 -11.64 -12.04 -7.99
N THR A 82 -11.29 -13.19 -7.42
CA THR A 82 -11.47 -13.49 -5.99
C THR A 82 -10.55 -12.62 -5.14
N ILE A 83 -9.28 -12.48 -5.56
CA ILE A 83 -8.31 -11.62 -4.90
C ILE A 83 -8.77 -10.16 -4.93
N LEU A 84 -9.23 -9.67 -6.09
CA LEU A 84 -9.77 -8.32 -6.22
C LEU A 84 -10.99 -8.10 -5.32
N LYS A 85 -11.92 -9.07 -5.26
CA LYS A 85 -13.09 -9.00 -4.36
C LYS A 85 -12.66 -8.83 -2.90
N ASN A 86 -11.64 -9.57 -2.49
CA ASN A 86 -11.10 -9.48 -1.13
C ASN A 86 -10.45 -8.11 -0.87
N LYS A 87 -9.60 -7.61 -1.80
CA LYS A 87 -8.98 -6.29 -1.68
C LYS A 87 -10.00 -5.14 -1.65
N LEU A 88 -11.09 -5.25 -2.40
CA LEU A 88 -12.18 -4.27 -2.38
C LEU A 88 -12.92 -4.17 -1.04
N GLY A 89 -12.73 -5.11 -0.12
CA GLY A 89 -13.30 -5.05 1.23
C GLY A 89 -12.82 -3.88 2.10
N ILE A 90 -11.73 -3.20 1.71
CA ILE A 90 -11.27 -1.98 2.40
C ILE A 90 -12.11 -0.75 2.02
N VAL A 91 -12.79 -0.79 0.88
CA VAL A 91 -13.60 0.34 0.41
C VAL A 91 -14.86 0.45 1.24
N LYS A 92 -15.14 1.63 1.77
CA LYS A 92 -16.30 1.92 2.62
C LYS A 92 -17.30 2.83 1.89
N PRO A 93 -18.56 2.89 2.35
CA PRO A 93 -19.56 3.77 1.78
C PRO A 93 -19.09 5.24 1.73
N GLY A 94 -19.23 5.88 0.56
CA GLY A 94 -18.88 7.28 0.35
C GLY A 94 -17.39 7.61 0.27
N VAL A 95 -16.50 6.63 0.52
CA VAL A 95 -15.05 6.83 0.55
C VAL A 95 -14.46 6.95 -0.87
N HIS A 96 -13.36 7.68 -1.02
CA HIS A 96 -12.60 7.79 -2.25
C HIS A 96 -11.71 6.56 -2.45
N LEU A 97 -11.81 5.90 -3.62
CA LEU A 97 -10.92 4.84 -4.05
C LEU A 97 -10.05 5.31 -5.22
N TYR A 98 -8.73 5.32 -5.03
CA TYR A 98 -7.75 5.61 -6.07
C TYR A 98 -7.10 4.31 -6.56
N THR A 99 -7.08 4.11 -7.89
CA THR A 99 -6.50 2.90 -8.49
C THR A 99 -6.11 3.15 -9.95
N PRO A 100 -5.01 2.54 -10.45
CA PRO A 100 -4.68 2.57 -11.87
C PRO A 100 -5.44 1.48 -12.66
N LEU A 101 -6.29 0.71 -11.99
CA LEU A 101 -6.99 -0.44 -12.57
C LEU A 101 -8.37 -0.01 -13.09
N ASP A 102 -8.56 -0.11 -14.39
CA ASP A 102 -9.89 0.00 -15.00
C ASP A 102 -10.52 -1.40 -15.13
N ASN A 103 -11.43 -1.73 -14.20
CA ASN A 103 -12.00 -3.07 -14.09
C ASN A 103 -13.49 -3.00 -13.72
N LYS A 104 -14.32 -3.73 -14.47
CA LYS A 104 -15.78 -3.77 -14.27
C LYS A 104 -16.18 -4.14 -12.83
N GLN A 105 -15.43 -5.01 -12.16
CA GLN A 105 -15.70 -5.43 -10.78
C GLN A 105 -15.49 -4.29 -9.80
N ILE A 106 -14.48 -3.44 -10.02
CA ILE A 106 -14.22 -2.22 -9.23
C ILE A 106 -15.38 -1.25 -9.38
N HIS A 107 -15.79 -0.95 -10.62
CA HIS A 107 -16.91 -0.05 -10.90
C HIS A 107 -18.21 -0.52 -10.23
N ILE A 108 -18.51 -1.83 -10.29
CA ILE A 108 -19.71 -2.39 -9.64
C ILE A 108 -19.62 -2.24 -8.11
N ALA A 109 -18.47 -2.53 -7.52
CA ALA A 109 -18.28 -2.43 -6.07
C ALA A 109 -18.43 -0.99 -5.58
N CYS A 110 -17.77 -0.04 -6.24
CA CYS A 110 -17.86 1.40 -5.90
C CYS A 110 -19.29 1.91 -6.04
N ARG A 111 -19.99 1.56 -7.13
CA ARG A 111 -21.40 1.95 -7.32
C ARG A 111 -22.31 1.42 -6.22
N LYS A 112 -22.14 0.16 -5.80
CA LYS A 112 -22.92 -0.44 -4.71
C LYS A 112 -22.72 0.23 -3.37
N LEU A 113 -21.50 0.70 -3.11
CA LEU A 113 -21.12 1.37 -1.87
C LEU A 113 -21.32 2.89 -1.91
N GLY A 114 -21.68 3.48 -3.08
CA GLY A 114 -21.66 4.92 -3.27
C GLY A 114 -20.25 5.51 -3.10
N ALA A 115 -19.20 4.72 -3.31
CA ALA A 115 -17.82 5.15 -3.19
C ALA A 115 -17.38 5.93 -4.44
N ASN A 116 -16.51 6.92 -4.24
CA ASN A 116 -16.00 7.78 -5.30
C ASN A 116 -14.79 7.13 -5.97
N LEU A 117 -14.96 6.56 -7.17
CA LEU A 117 -13.89 5.91 -7.91
C LEU A 117 -13.05 6.91 -8.70
N HIS A 118 -11.75 6.93 -8.44
CA HIS A 118 -10.74 7.67 -9.20
C HIS A 118 -9.84 6.67 -9.93
N THR A 119 -10.09 6.49 -11.24
CA THR A 119 -9.21 5.68 -12.09
C THR A 119 -8.07 6.54 -12.59
N VAL A 120 -6.90 6.37 -12.00
CA VAL A 120 -5.71 7.20 -12.26
C VAL A 120 -5.11 6.89 -13.61
N LYS A 121 -5.11 7.86 -14.51
CA LYS A 121 -4.58 7.74 -15.87
C LYS A 121 -3.07 8.02 -15.90
N LYS A 122 -2.45 7.68 -17.01
CA LYS A 122 -1.04 8.00 -17.24
C LYS A 122 -0.86 9.51 -17.38
N ASP A 123 -0.01 10.08 -16.52
CA ASP A 123 0.44 11.46 -16.61
C ASP A 123 1.98 11.49 -16.52
N ASN A 124 2.63 12.05 -17.53
CA ASN A 124 4.08 12.13 -17.61
C ASN A 124 4.66 13.30 -16.79
N GLN A 125 3.82 14.19 -16.29
CA GLN A 125 4.24 15.34 -15.47
C GLN A 125 4.49 14.97 -14.02
N ILE A 126 3.84 13.89 -13.52
CA ILE A 126 4.06 13.40 -12.16
C ILE A 126 5.28 12.48 -12.15
N LYS A 127 6.32 12.92 -11.48
CA LYS A 127 7.61 12.21 -11.35
C LYS A 127 7.86 11.85 -9.90
N THR A 128 8.60 10.77 -9.71
CA THR A 128 9.15 10.32 -8.43
C THR A 128 10.60 9.92 -8.63
N ASN A 129 11.41 10.01 -7.59
CA ASN A 129 12.78 9.49 -7.59
C ASN A 129 12.83 7.97 -7.39
N LEU A 130 11.72 7.33 -6.98
CA LEU A 130 11.65 5.88 -6.91
C LEU A 130 11.63 5.27 -8.31
N PRO A 131 12.53 4.36 -8.64
CA PRO A 131 12.66 3.82 -9.98
C PRO A 131 11.56 2.80 -10.29
N GLY A 132 11.17 2.75 -11.58
CA GLY A 132 10.23 1.76 -12.11
C GLY A 132 8.83 2.32 -12.41
N LYS A 133 8.23 1.80 -13.50
CA LYS A 133 6.90 2.22 -13.98
C LYS A 133 5.77 2.03 -12.96
N HIS A 134 5.92 1.07 -12.05
CA HIS A 134 4.95 0.84 -10.97
C HIS A 134 5.00 1.99 -9.96
N GLN A 135 6.18 2.53 -9.65
CA GLN A 135 6.34 3.66 -8.75
C GLN A 135 5.77 4.96 -9.35
N GLU A 136 5.91 5.17 -10.65
CA GLU A 136 5.24 6.27 -11.34
C GLU A 136 3.70 6.19 -11.22
N LYS A 137 3.12 4.98 -11.27
CA LYS A 137 1.68 4.78 -11.06
C LYS A 137 1.29 5.07 -9.61
N ASN A 138 2.10 4.61 -8.65
CA ASN A 138 1.87 4.88 -7.23
C ASN A 138 1.94 6.38 -6.94
N ALA A 139 2.97 7.06 -7.44
CA ALA A 139 3.13 8.50 -7.29
C ALA A 139 1.92 9.29 -7.81
N ARG A 140 1.36 8.88 -8.95
CA ARG A 140 0.15 9.53 -9.49
C ARG A 140 -1.08 9.32 -8.61
N MET A 141 -1.29 8.13 -8.07
CA MET A 141 -2.39 7.89 -7.12
C MET A 141 -2.26 8.79 -5.89
N VAL A 142 -1.04 8.89 -5.35
CA VAL A 142 -0.75 9.76 -4.19
C VAL A 142 -0.99 11.22 -4.56
N PHE A 143 -0.51 11.66 -5.73
CA PHE A 143 -0.69 13.03 -6.21
C PHE A 143 -2.16 13.41 -6.29
N GLU A 144 -3.00 12.58 -6.96
CA GLU A 144 -4.42 12.87 -7.10
C GLU A 144 -5.14 12.88 -5.75
N ALA A 145 -4.86 11.89 -4.88
CA ALA A 145 -5.47 11.82 -3.57
C ALA A 145 -5.14 13.05 -2.70
N LEU A 146 -3.87 13.46 -2.66
CA LEU A 146 -3.45 14.62 -1.86
C LEU A 146 -3.98 15.94 -2.44
N ARG A 147 -4.00 16.08 -3.78
CA ARG A 147 -4.64 17.23 -4.43
C ARG A 147 -6.12 17.36 -4.07
N ASP A 148 -6.85 16.24 -4.04
CA ASP A 148 -8.27 16.20 -3.70
C ASP A 148 -8.53 16.54 -2.22
N THR A 149 -7.51 16.49 -1.35
CA THR A 149 -7.58 17.04 0.02
C THR A 149 -7.35 18.55 0.09
N GLY A 150 -7.05 19.20 -1.02
CA GLY A 150 -6.73 20.63 -1.10
C GLY A 150 -5.27 20.97 -0.82
N MET A 151 -4.39 19.97 -0.76
CA MET A 151 -2.94 20.20 -0.61
C MET A 151 -2.37 20.87 -1.87
N ASP A 152 -1.46 21.81 -1.68
CA ASP A 152 -0.77 22.52 -2.75
C ASP A 152 0.00 21.56 -3.67
N GLU A 153 -0.27 21.65 -4.99
CA GLU A 153 0.29 20.71 -5.96
C GLU A 153 1.82 20.74 -6.02
N GLU A 154 2.44 21.91 -5.85
CA GLU A 154 3.92 21.98 -5.89
C GLU A 154 4.53 21.31 -4.67
N LYS A 155 3.93 21.45 -3.48
CA LYS A 155 4.35 20.71 -2.29
C LYS A 155 4.23 19.21 -2.49
N ILE A 156 3.15 18.73 -3.12
CA ILE A 156 2.99 17.31 -3.45
C ILE A 156 4.11 16.86 -4.41
N ARG A 157 4.40 17.65 -5.45
CA ARG A 157 5.45 17.32 -6.44
C ARG A 157 6.85 17.26 -5.79
N ILE A 158 7.14 18.20 -4.90
CA ILE A 158 8.41 18.21 -4.13
C ILE A 158 8.50 16.93 -3.29
N GLY A 159 7.46 16.62 -2.49
CA GLY A 159 7.45 15.41 -1.67
C GLY A 159 7.62 14.11 -2.48
N LEU A 160 7.00 14.02 -3.68
CA LEU A 160 7.14 12.85 -4.55
C LEU A 160 8.54 12.70 -5.18
N ARG A 161 9.29 13.80 -5.35
CA ARG A 161 10.68 13.77 -5.84
C ARG A 161 11.69 13.38 -4.75
N ASP A 162 11.36 13.67 -3.49
CA ASP A 162 12.26 13.50 -2.34
C ASP A 162 11.97 12.24 -1.51
N ILE A 163 11.19 11.30 -2.06
CA ILE A 163 10.86 10.05 -1.37
C ILE A 163 12.12 9.21 -1.18
N TYR A 164 12.34 8.76 0.05
CA TYR A 164 13.26 7.69 0.38
C TYR A 164 12.48 6.49 0.94
N ASN A 165 12.65 5.33 0.31
CA ASN A 165 12.03 4.08 0.74
C ASN A 165 13.09 2.98 0.78
N PRO A 166 13.63 2.67 1.97
CA PRO A 166 14.70 1.68 2.13
C PRO A 166 14.32 0.33 1.52
N GLY A 167 15.27 -0.30 0.85
CA GLY A 167 15.08 -1.61 0.23
C GLY A 167 14.18 -1.59 -1.03
N ARG A 168 13.95 -0.45 -1.65
CA ARG A 168 13.24 -0.35 -2.94
C ARG A 168 14.19 0.12 -4.03
N PHE A 169 14.87 -0.85 -4.68
CA PHE A 169 15.91 -0.61 -5.69
C PHE A 169 16.97 0.36 -5.20
N GLU A 170 17.42 0.15 -3.97
CA GLU A 170 18.30 1.02 -3.24
C GLU A 170 19.77 0.66 -3.47
N TRP A 171 20.57 1.63 -3.90
CA TRP A 171 22.02 1.48 -3.99
C TRP A 171 22.65 1.83 -2.63
N LEU A 172 23.20 0.84 -1.94
CA LEU A 172 23.97 1.06 -0.72
C LEU A 172 25.38 1.56 -1.01
N ASN A 173 25.92 1.18 -2.16
CA ASN A 173 27.22 1.62 -2.71
C ASN A 173 27.27 1.27 -4.21
N ASP A 174 28.37 1.54 -4.89
CA ASP A 174 28.56 1.32 -6.34
C ASP A 174 28.41 -0.14 -6.80
N HIS A 175 28.38 -1.08 -5.87
CA HIS A 175 28.38 -2.52 -6.15
C HIS A 175 27.22 -3.28 -5.50
N THR A 176 26.46 -2.63 -4.61
CA THR A 176 25.43 -3.30 -3.83
C THR A 176 24.08 -2.62 -4.02
N LEU A 177 23.17 -3.34 -4.67
CA LEU A 177 21.77 -2.98 -4.84
C LEU A 177 20.90 -3.85 -3.92
N VAL A 178 19.98 -3.23 -3.19
CA VAL A 178 19.00 -3.93 -2.34
C VAL A 178 17.60 -3.68 -2.87
N ASP A 179 16.81 -4.75 -2.95
CA ASP A 179 15.39 -4.69 -3.25
C ASP A 179 14.63 -5.75 -2.43
N THR A 180 13.43 -5.42 -1.99
CA THR A 180 12.56 -6.29 -1.18
C THR A 180 11.58 -7.10 -2.04
N ALA A 181 11.87 -7.32 -3.31
CA ALA A 181 11.07 -8.18 -4.18
C ALA A 181 11.01 -9.61 -3.61
N ASN A 182 9.80 -10.08 -3.28
CA ASN A 182 9.60 -11.36 -2.57
C ASN A 182 8.54 -12.25 -3.23
N ASN A 183 7.99 -11.85 -4.37
CA ASN A 183 7.06 -12.65 -5.15
C ASN A 183 7.44 -12.66 -6.63
N GLU A 184 6.88 -13.60 -7.41
CA GLU A 184 7.25 -13.82 -8.82
C GLU A 184 7.12 -12.54 -9.67
N GLU A 185 6.06 -11.76 -9.48
CA GLU A 185 5.84 -10.54 -10.27
C GLU A 185 6.85 -9.45 -9.91
N ASN A 186 7.12 -9.24 -8.61
CA ASN A 186 8.12 -8.27 -8.14
C ASN A 186 9.52 -8.64 -8.59
N ILE A 187 9.91 -9.93 -8.52
CA ILE A 187 11.20 -10.41 -9.02
C ILE A 187 11.31 -10.17 -10.53
N ARG A 188 10.25 -10.40 -11.30
CA ARG A 188 10.25 -10.13 -12.75
C ARG A 188 10.40 -8.62 -13.05
N ILE A 189 9.77 -7.76 -12.26
CA ILE A 189 9.94 -6.31 -12.36
C ILE A 189 11.39 -5.94 -12.06
N LEU A 190 11.95 -6.43 -10.96
CA LEU A 190 13.34 -6.21 -10.57
C LEU A 190 14.32 -6.65 -11.65
N GLN A 191 14.15 -7.84 -12.22
CA GLN A 191 14.98 -8.33 -13.34
C GLN A 191 14.95 -7.38 -14.55
N ASN A 192 13.77 -6.87 -14.91
CA ASN A 192 13.64 -5.92 -16.02
C ASN A 192 14.33 -4.58 -15.71
N MET A 193 14.25 -4.11 -14.45
CA MET A 193 14.94 -2.90 -14.03
C MET A 193 16.45 -3.09 -14.08
N ILE A 194 16.99 -4.20 -13.56
CA ILE A 194 18.42 -4.53 -13.60
C ILE A 194 18.90 -4.61 -15.07
N LYS A 195 18.16 -5.28 -15.96
CA LYS A 195 18.49 -5.33 -17.39
C LYS A 195 18.57 -3.93 -18.02
N SER A 196 17.74 -2.99 -17.59
CA SER A 196 17.75 -1.62 -18.11
C SER A 196 18.99 -0.81 -17.70
N LEU A 197 19.68 -1.20 -16.62
CA LEU A 197 20.91 -0.56 -16.17
C LEU A 197 22.13 -0.82 -17.07
N LYS A 198 22.01 -1.73 -18.05
CA LYS A 198 23.13 -2.13 -18.93
C LYS A 198 24.41 -2.52 -18.17
N ILE A 199 24.26 -3.09 -16.99
CA ILE A 199 25.38 -3.57 -16.16
C ILE A 199 26.04 -4.73 -16.91
N ARG A 200 27.38 -4.65 -17.12
CA ARG A 200 28.18 -5.69 -17.80
C ARG A 200 28.78 -6.71 -16.80
N LYS A 201 28.38 -6.68 -15.54
CA LYS A 201 28.89 -7.56 -14.46
C LYS A 201 27.86 -8.61 -14.07
N GLU A 202 28.32 -9.73 -13.53
CA GLU A 202 27.44 -10.72 -12.92
C GLU A 202 26.60 -10.09 -11.81
N VAL A 203 25.31 -10.38 -11.83
CA VAL A 203 24.37 -9.98 -10.76
C VAL A 203 24.04 -11.24 -9.99
N VAL A 204 24.41 -11.28 -8.71
CA VAL A 204 24.00 -12.33 -7.77
C VAL A 204 22.72 -11.86 -7.09
N ILE A 205 21.66 -12.66 -7.20
CA ILE A 205 20.36 -12.43 -6.59
C ILE A 205 20.19 -13.38 -5.41
#